data_ffb3fc832dc553136b9445dbfd49d243
#
_entry.id   ffb3fc832dc553136b9445dbfd49d243
#
_cell.length_a   1.000
_cell.length_b   1.000
_cell.length_c   1.000
_cell.angle_alpha   90.00
_cell.angle_beta   90.00
_cell.angle_gamma   90.00
#
_symmetry.space_group_name_H-M   'P 1'
#
loop_
_entity.id
_entity.type
_entity.pdbx_description
1 polymer ?
#
loop_
_entity_poly.entity_id
_entity_poly.type
_entity_poly.pdbx_seq_one_letter_code
_entity_poly.pdbx_strand_id
1 'polypeptide(L)'
;MKKSMIKQWFLSLLCLLWAGQTVLAGELRERVYLQTDKQFYLSGELVWMKFIATDLDQRLSDVSKVGYVELLDSASAVVQARLVLEKGVGNGCLQLPSTLPTGNYRLVAYT
;
A
#
# COMPACT_ATOMS: atom_id res chain seq x y z
N MET A 1 -0.03 -6.74 6.35
CA MET A 1 0.05 -6.76 5.82
C MET A 1 -0.33 -7.51 5.52
N LYS A 2 -0.83 -7.29 5.51
CA LYS A 2 -0.85 -8.18 5.45
C LYS A 2 -2.00 -8.90 5.20
N LYS A 3 -3.18 -8.59 5.64
CA LYS A 3 -4.25 -9.22 5.37
C LYS A 3 -4.64 -9.14 3.97
N SER A 4 -4.79 -7.99 3.38
CA SER A 4 -5.20 -7.83 2.01
C SER A 4 -4.20 -8.45 1.08
N MET A 5 -2.94 -8.40 1.42
CA MET A 5 -1.95 -9.03 0.59
C MET A 5 -2.10 -10.52 0.56
N ILE A 6 -2.42 -11.10 1.68
CA ILE A 6 -2.59 -12.53 1.75
C ILE A 6 -3.75 -12.96 0.88
N LYS A 7 -4.83 -12.21 0.90
CA LYS A 7 -5.94 -12.56 0.08
C LYS A 7 -5.57 -12.56 -1.37
N GLN A 8 -4.84 -11.58 -1.80
CA GLN A 8 -4.43 -11.50 -3.16
C GLN A 8 -3.57 -12.67 -3.56
N TRP A 9 -2.77 -13.13 -2.64
CA TRP A 9 -1.96 -14.25 -2.89
C TRP A 9 -2.79 -15.49 -3.17
N PHE A 10 -3.78 -15.74 -2.37
CA PHE A 10 -4.62 -16.88 -2.57
C PHE A 10 -5.31 -16.84 -3.91
N LEU A 11 -5.83 -15.70 -4.26
CA LEU A 11 -6.49 -15.57 -5.53
C LEU A 11 -5.54 -15.82 -6.68
N SER A 12 -4.34 -15.32 -6.54
CA SER A 12 -3.35 -15.51 -7.57
C SER A 12 -3.02 -16.98 -7.74
N LEU A 13 -2.89 -17.68 -6.65
CA LEU A 13 -2.58 -19.06 -6.71
C LEU A 13 -3.66 -19.85 -7.42
N LEU A 14 -4.89 -19.54 -7.12
CA LEU A 14 -5.96 -20.20 -7.77
C LEU A 14 -5.92 -19.98 -9.26
N CYS A 15 -5.62 -18.77 -9.66
CA CYS A 15 -5.52 -18.48 -11.05
C CYS A 15 -4.40 -19.23 -11.70
N LEU A 16 -3.32 -19.38 -11.00
CA LEU A 16 -2.20 -20.04 -11.55
C LEU A 16 -2.45 -21.46 -11.86
N LEU A 17 -3.33 -22.08 -11.17
CA LEU A 17 -3.60 -23.42 -11.37
C LEU A 17 -4.26 -23.63 -12.69
N TRP A 18 -4.74 -22.50 -13.28
CA TRP A 18 -5.34 -22.61 -14.43
C TRP A 18 -4.53 -22.36 -15.48
N ALA A 19 -4.43 -22.69 -16.24
CA ALA A 19 -3.90 -22.34 -17.36
C ALA A 19 -2.81 -21.57 -17.59
N GLY A 20 -1.89 -21.65 -17.06
CA GLY A 20 -0.80 -20.86 -17.42
C GLY A 20 -0.98 -19.41 -17.26
N GLN A 21 -1.91 -19.06 -16.55
CA GLN A 21 -2.11 -17.69 -16.30
C GLN A 21 -1.01 -17.14 -15.48
N THR A 22 -0.06 -17.91 -15.13
CA THR A 22 1.05 -17.43 -14.39
C THR A 22 1.67 -16.24 -15.01
N VAL A 23 1.65 -16.16 -16.29
CA VAL A 23 2.25 -15.05 -16.96
C VAL A 23 1.59 -13.77 -16.54
N LEU A 24 0.29 -13.76 -16.52
CA LEU A 24 -0.41 -12.57 -16.14
C LEU A 24 -0.15 -12.20 -14.71
N ALA A 25 -0.14 -13.19 -13.85
CA ALA A 25 0.11 -12.91 -12.45
C ALA A 25 1.48 -12.29 -12.30
N GLY A 26 2.43 -12.78 -13.05
CA GLY A 26 3.76 -12.24 -12.98
C GLY A 26 3.82 -10.80 -13.45
N GLU A 27 3.08 -10.50 -14.47
CA GLU A 27 3.09 -9.16 -15.00
C GLU A 27 2.45 -8.17 -14.07
N LEU A 28 1.56 -8.65 -13.22
CA LEU A 28 0.88 -7.76 -12.31
C LEU A 28 1.60 -7.56 -11.00
N ARG A 29 2.75 -8.19 -10.83
CA ARG A 29 3.45 -8.05 -9.59
C ARG A 29 4.16 -6.72 -9.52
N GLU A 30 3.93 -6.05 -8.43
CA GLU A 30 4.59 -4.79 -8.14
C GLU A 30 5.06 -4.81 -6.72
N ARG A 31 6.14 -4.09 -6.46
CA ARG A 31 6.61 -3.89 -5.11
C ARG A 31 6.28 -2.47 -4.73
N VAL A 32 5.87 -2.29 -3.51
CA VAL A 32 5.47 -0.98 -3.03
C VAL A 32 6.38 -0.55 -1.90
N TYR A 33 6.86 0.67 -1.99
CA TYR A 33 7.67 1.28 -0.95
C TYR A 33 6.97 2.55 -0.52
N LEU A 34 6.85 2.73 0.78
CA LEU A 34 6.22 3.92 1.32
C LEU A 34 7.20 4.63 2.23
N GLN A 35 7.40 5.91 1.99
CA GLN A 35 8.22 6.74 2.84
C GLN A 35 7.36 7.75 3.52
N THR A 36 7.59 7.98 4.79
CA THR A 36 6.88 9.00 5.55
C THR A 36 7.89 10.02 6.06
N ASP A 37 7.41 11.18 6.40
CA ASP A 37 8.31 12.25 6.84
C ASP A 37 8.82 12.04 8.27
N LYS A 38 8.13 11.25 9.08
CA LYS A 38 8.55 11.00 10.45
C LYS A 38 8.19 9.58 10.86
N GLN A 39 8.67 9.15 12.00
CA GLN A 39 8.30 7.85 12.55
C GLN A 39 7.37 7.99 13.75
N PHE A 40 7.30 9.18 14.33
CA PHE A 40 6.43 9.45 15.47
C PHE A 40 5.55 10.64 15.14
N TYR A 41 4.28 10.53 15.47
CA TYR A 41 3.32 11.58 15.16
C TYR A 41 2.43 11.82 16.35
N LEU A 42 1.90 13.04 16.41
CA LEU A 42 0.88 13.39 17.38
C LEU A 42 -0.48 13.24 16.72
N SER A 43 -1.50 12.98 17.51
CA SER A 43 -2.86 12.92 17.00
C SER A 43 -3.17 14.23 16.30
N GLY A 44 -3.85 14.14 15.20
CA GLY A 44 -4.22 15.32 14.44
C GLY A 44 -3.18 15.80 13.44
N GLU A 45 -1.99 15.24 13.47
CA GLU A 45 -0.97 15.63 12.51
C GLU A 45 -1.23 15.04 11.15
N LEU A 46 -0.61 15.64 10.15
CA LEU A 46 -0.61 15.09 8.80
C LEU A 46 0.61 14.23 8.62
N VAL A 47 0.42 13.09 8.01
CA VAL A 47 1.52 12.20 7.65
C VAL A 47 1.77 12.41 6.16
N TRP A 48 2.92 13.00 5.85
CA TRP A 48 3.28 13.21 4.45
C TRP A 48 3.97 11.96 3.93
N MET A 49 3.55 11.52 2.76
CA MET A 49 3.98 10.22 2.25
C MET A 49 4.42 10.29 0.81
N LYS A 50 5.35 9.44 0.48
CA LYS A 50 5.73 9.20 -0.90
C LYS A 50 5.56 7.71 -1.17
N PHE A 51 4.80 7.40 -2.20
CA PHE A 51 4.46 6.04 -2.55
C PHE A 51 5.22 5.69 -3.83
N ILE A 52 5.93 4.59 -3.82
CA ILE A 52 6.72 4.18 -4.97
C ILE A 52 6.35 2.75 -5.32
N ALA A 53 5.94 2.54 -6.56
CA ALA A 53 5.64 1.21 -7.06
C ALA A 53 6.68 0.82 -8.09
N THR A 54 7.26 -0.34 -7.94
CA THR A 54 8.28 -0.83 -8.86
C THR A 54 7.89 -2.19 -9.38
N ASP A 55 8.49 -2.58 -10.49
CA ASP A 55 8.34 -3.94 -10.99
C ASP A 55 9.38 -4.83 -10.29
N LEU A 56 9.49 -6.06 -10.74
CA LEU A 56 10.42 -6.99 -10.12
C LEU A 56 11.87 -6.66 -10.40
N ASP A 57 12.13 -5.84 -11.41
CA ASP A 57 13.48 -5.44 -11.75
C ASP A 57 13.81 -4.10 -11.08
N GLN A 58 12.99 -3.68 -10.17
CA GLN A 58 13.18 -2.45 -9.41
C GLN A 58 13.14 -1.18 -10.26
N ARG A 59 12.44 -1.25 -11.37
CA ARG A 59 12.17 -0.07 -12.17
C ARG A 59 10.79 0.44 -11.80
N LEU A 60 10.58 1.73 -11.96
CA LEU A 60 9.27 2.29 -11.65
C LEU A 60 8.21 1.66 -12.54
N SER A 61 7.13 1.24 -11.93
CA SER A 61 6.06 0.54 -12.62
C SER A 61 4.95 1.52 -12.96
N ASP A 62 4.49 1.48 -14.20
CA ASP A 62 3.40 2.34 -14.62
C ASP A 62 2.10 1.55 -14.77
N VAL A 63 2.05 0.38 -14.21
CA VAL A 63 0.88 -0.49 -14.31
C VAL A 63 -0.27 0.04 -13.47
N SER A 64 0.00 0.31 -12.20
CA SER A 64 -1.04 0.78 -11.31
C SER A 64 -1.12 2.29 -11.34
N LYS A 65 -2.32 2.79 -11.34
CA LYS A 65 -2.56 4.24 -11.38
C LYS A 65 -3.01 4.79 -10.05
N VAL A 66 -3.29 3.92 -9.10
CA VAL A 66 -3.74 4.32 -7.79
C VAL A 66 -3.03 3.50 -6.74
N GLY A 67 -2.55 4.16 -5.71
CA GLY A 67 -1.98 3.49 -4.56
C GLY A 67 -2.89 3.69 -3.36
N TYR A 68 -2.95 2.70 -2.50
CA TYR A 68 -3.78 2.74 -1.31
C TYR A 68 -2.91 2.66 -0.07
N VAL A 69 -3.25 3.46 0.93
CA VAL A 69 -2.54 3.46 2.19
C VAL A 69 -3.56 3.39 3.31
N GLU A 70 -3.33 2.52 4.27
CA GLU A 70 -4.22 2.36 5.41
C GLU A 70 -3.45 2.41 6.70
N LEU A 71 -3.97 3.11 7.67
CA LEU A 71 -3.44 3.10 9.02
C LEU A 71 -4.27 2.10 9.82
N LEU A 72 -3.61 1.11 10.38
CA LEU A 72 -4.28 0.04 11.10
C LEU A 72 -3.94 0.08 12.58
N ASP A 73 -4.93 -0.14 13.41
CA ASP A 73 -4.66 -0.46 14.79
C ASP A 73 -4.68 -1.99 14.88
N SER A 74 -4.83 -2.55 16.05
CA SER A 74 -4.77 -4.00 16.19
C SER A 74 -5.96 -4.72 15.59
N ALA A 75 -7.02 -4.02 15.33
CA ALA A 75 -8.26 -4.66 14.91
C ALA A 75 -8.72 -4.27 13.51
N SER A 76 -8.56 -3.04 13.11
CA SER A 76 -9.15 -2.59 11.87
C SER A 76 -8.44 -1.36 11.33
N ALA A 77 -8.84 -0.97 10.15
CA ALA A 77 -8.31 0.24 9.55
C ALA A 77 -8.94 1.45 10.23
N VAL A 78 -8.11 2.40 10.58
CA VAL A 78 -8.55 3.61 11.23
C VAL A 78 -8.76 4.70 10.20
N VAL A 79 -7.81 4.85 9.28
CA VAL A 79 -7.85 5.88 8.25
C VAL A 79 -7.29 5.30 6.97
N GLN A 80 -7.85 5.72 5.86
CA GLN A 80 -7.40 5.26 4.56
C GLN A 80 -7.18 6.45 3.65
N ALA A 81 -6.26 6.29 2.71
CA ALA A 81 -6.01 7.32 1.70
C ALA A 81 -5.73 6.65 0.37
N ARG A 82 -6.02 7.35 -0.71
CA ARG A 82 -5.70 6.91 -2.05
C ARG A 82 -4.80 7.96 -2.68
N LEU A 83 -3.83 7.51 -3.42
CA LEU A 83 -2.88 8.40 -4.07
C LEU A 83 -2.88 8.11 -5.56
N VAL A 84 -2.82 9.15 -6.35
CA VAL A 84 -2.69 8.99 -7.79
C VAL A 84 -1.22 8.72 -8.08
N LEU A 85 -0.98 7.68 -8.86
CA LEU A 85 0.38 7.31 -9.23
C LEU A 85 0.64 7.71 -10.66
N GLU A 86 1.78 8.36 -10.86
CA GLU A 86 2.22 8.70 -12.19
C GLU A 86 3.59 8.06 -12.37
N LYS A 87 3.65 7.12 -13.27
CA LYS A 87 4.87 6.38 -13.53
C LYS A 87 5.47 5.81 -12.27
N GLY A 88 4.60 5.26 -11.45
CA GLY A 88 5.02 4.56 -10.26
C GLY A 88 5.25 5.40 -9.02
N VAL A 89 5.00 6.70 -9.09
CA VAL A 89 5.26 7.57 -7.95
C VAL A 89 4.01 8.36 -7.60
N GLY A 90 3.70 8.41 -6.33
CA GLY A 90 2.61 9.24 -5.83
C GLY A 90 3.02 9.94 -4.55
N ASN A 91 2.47 11.10 -4.34
CA ASN A 91 2.72 11.87 -3.13
C ASN A 91 1.39 12.26 -2.53
N GLY A 92 1.32 12.26 -1.24
CA GLY A 92 0.09 12.64 -0.58
C GLY A 92 0.25 12.74 0.91
N CYS A 93 -0.85 12.90 1.58
CA CYS A 93 -0.84 12.97 3.03
C CYS A 93 -2.05 12.25 3.61
N LEU A 94 -1.91 11.86 4.85
CA LEU A 94 -2.93 11.17 5.59
C LEU A 94 -3.18 11.99 6.85
N GLN A 95 -4.42 12.36 7.08
CA GLN A 95 -4.77 13.13 8.27
C GLN A 95 -5.03 12.19 9.43
N LEU A 96 -4.26 12.28 10.47
CA LEU A 96 -4.52 11.48 11.65
C LEU A 96 -5.69 12.06 12.42
N PRO A 97 -6.61 11.23 12.90
CA PRO A 97 -7.71 11.74 13.70
C PRO A 97 -7.19 12.39 14.98
N SER A 98 -7.81 13.48 15.39
CA SER A 98 -7.39 14.16 16.60
C SER A 98 -7.72 13.34 17.85
N THR A 99 -8.60 12.38 17.72
CA THR A 99 -9.02 11.54 18.84
C THR A 99 -8.26 10.22 18.91
N LEU A 100 -7.24 10.08 18.09
CA LEU A 100 -6.51 8.83 18.02
C LEU A 100 -5.75 8.58 19.31
N PRO A 101 -5.97 7.45 19.97
CA PRO A 101 -5.27 7.16 21.24
C PRO A 101 -3.79 6.92 21.00
N THR A 102 -3.00 7.18 22.02
CA THR A 102 -1.58 6.89 21.98
C THR A 102 -1.39 5.39 21.85
N GLY A 103 -0.49 5.00 20.98
CA GLY A 103 -0.21 3.58 20.79
C GLY A 103 0.62 3.35 19.54
N ASN A 104 0.76 2.09 19.21
CA ASN A 104 1.50 1.69 18.03
C ASN A 104 0.52 1.34 16.94
N TYR A 105 0.77 1.87 15.76
CA TYR A 105 -0.10 1.66 14.61
C TYR A 105 0.75 1.18 13.46
N ARG A 106 0.11 0.56 12.50
CA ARG A 106 0.82 0.05 11.34
C ARG A 106 0.30 0.74 10.09
N LEU A 107 1.22 1.13 9.24
CA LEU A 107 0.85 1.74 7.98
C LEU A 107 1.08 0.71 6.89
N VAL A 108 0.05 0.45 6.10
CA VAL A 108 0.11 -0.55 5.04
C VAL A 108 -0.16 0.14 3.71
N ALA A 109 0.65 -0.17 2.72
CA ALA A 109 0.51 0.41 1.40
C ALA A 109 0.42 -0.69 0.35
N TYR A 110 -0.47 -0.51 -0.62
CA TYR A 110 -0.63 -1.51 -1.67
C TYR A 110 -1.25 -0.87 -2.92
N THR A 111 -1.25 -1.60 -4.01
CA THR A 111 -1.84 -1.13 -5.26
C THR A 111 -3.09 -1.93 -5.70
#